data_69f49a5ae8433e250710ed10c88344ce
#
_entry.id   69f49a5ae8433e250710ed10c88344ce
#
_cell.length_a   1.000
_cell.length_b   1.000
_cell.length_c   1.000
_cell.angle_alpha   90.00
_cell.angle_beta   90.00
_cell.angle_gamma   90.00
#
_symmetry.space_group_name_H-M   'P 1'
#
loop_
_entity.id
_entity.type
_entity.pdbx_description
1 polymer ?
#
loop_
_entity_poly.entity_id
_entity_poly.type
_entity_poly.pdbx_seq_one_letter_code
_entity_poly.pdbx_strand_id
1 'polypeptide(L)'
;MKNKATLFLLSKMILLFGVCYLLFSQLSRVKIDDWRNLEIKHPNLLLLSCSLLVFNWGFEWFKWRNTIRIIEPTSTLKTNIRAFMAGIATGLLTPNMLGNFIGRIYYYKSESRTSIVLMTLLANFSQFFASIFFGLISLLILKETPWGINLTFINYLLLFCCSSMLVFYFYFEKLKWKFLLKKPNFIKLKQLLIVDSRYRVKVLILSVFRHGIFTLQFWLMFNAFEDAYNFDTFLWIWQIFLWTTLVPSLWFGKLIIRESIALLVLGSVGFGQVEILTSSILIWLVNLAFPALISIFICKQIQTEVE
;
A
#
# COMPACT_ATOMS: atom_id res chain seq x y z
N MET A 1 -7.63 -4.57 -30.28
CA MET A 1 -6.96 -4.45 -28.98
C MET A 1 -6.68 -2.99 -28.55
N LYS A 2 -6.31 -2.08 -29.46
CA LYS A 2 -6.05 -0.65 -29.15
C LYS A 2 -7.22 0.05 -28.42
N ASN A 3 -8.46 -0.14 -28.86
CA ASN A 3 -9.62 0.53 -28.25
C ASN A 3 -9.88 0.18 -26.78
N LYS A 4 -9.58 -1.06 -26.35
CA LYS A 4 -9.75 -1.46 -24.94
C LYS A 4 -8.72 -0.81 -24.01
N ALA A 5 -7.47 -0.67 -24.46
CA ALA A 5 -6.42 -0.01 -23.70
C ALA A 5 -6.69 1.50 -23.57
N THR A 6 -7.15 2.13 -24.65
CA THR A 6 -7.55 3.55 -24.65
C THR A 6 -8.75 3.81 -23.74
N LEU A 7 -9.79 2.95 -23.79
CA LEU A 7 -10.95 3.07 -22.93
C LEU A 7 -10.57 2.91 -21.43
N PHE A 8 -9.70 1.96 -21.13
CA PHE A 8 -9.20 1.74 -19.77
C PHE A 8 -8.35 2.93 -19.26
N LEU A 9 -7.52 3.53 -20.11
CA LEU A 9 -6.77 4.73 -19.76
C LEU A 9 -7.72 5.92 -19.53
N LEU A 10 -8.71 6.09 -20.40
CA LEU A 10 -9.70 7.15 -20.29
C LEU A 10 -10.52 7.05 -19.00
N SER A 11 -10.95 5.85 -18.62
CA SER A 11 -11.67 5.63 -17.35
C SER A 11 -10.82 5.98 -16.12
N LYS A 12 -9.52 5.67 -16.15
CA LYS A 12 -8.60 6.06 -15.07
C LYS A 12 -8.37 7.57 -15.01
N MET A 13 -8.28 8.23 -16.15
CA MET A 13 -8.15 9.69 -16.20
C MET A 13 -9.42 10.37 -15.67
N ILE A 14 -10.61 9.93 -16.07
CA ILE A 14 -11.88 10.45 -15.56
C ILE A 14 -11.95 10.29 -14.03
N LEU A 15 -11.57 9.12 -13.51
CA LEU A 15 -11.55 8.86 -12.09
C LEU A 15 -10.54 9.76 -11.37
N LEU A 16 -9.33 9.95 -11.92
CA LEU A 16 -8.33 10.85 -11.35
C LEU A 16 -8.82 12.30 -11.33
N PHE A 17 -9.41 12.79 -12.43
CA PHE A 17 -10.01 14.12 -12.47
C PHE A 17 -11.14 14.28 -11.47
N GLY A 18 -12.01 13.27 -11.33
CA GLY A 18 -13.09 13.27 -10.33
C GLY A 18 -12.52 13.36 -8.89
N VAL A 19 -11.49 12.60 -8.58
CA VAL A 19 -10.84 12.65 -7.25
C VAL A 19 -10.10 13.98 -7.03
N CYS A 20 -9.41 14.51 -8.03
CA CYS A 20 -8.79 15.84 -7.96
C CYS A 20 -9.84 16.94 -7.72
N TYR A 21 -10.98 16.87 -8.42
CA TYR A 21 -12.09 17.79 -8.22
C TYR A 21 -12.66 17.71 -6.80
N LEU A 22 -12.87 16.50 -6.27
CA LEU A 22 -13.32 16.30 -4.90
C LEU A 22 -12.33 16.87 -3.89
N LEU A 23 -11.04 16.59 -4.06
CA LEU A 23 -10.00 17.15 -3.19
C LEU A 23 -9.98 18.69 -3.25
N PHE A 24 -10.01 19.25 -4.46
CA PHE A 24 -10.06 20.70 -4.65
C PHE A 24 -11.31 21.32 -4.01
N SER A 25 -12.48 20.71 -4.21
CA SER A 25 -13.74 21.13 -3.62
C SER A 25 -13.73 21.09 -2.08
N GLN A 26 -13.01 20.13 -1.48
CA GLN A 26 -12.84 20.05 -0.04
C GLN A 26 -11.83 21.09 0.46
N LEU A 27 -10.68 21.21 -0.22
CA LEU A 27 -9.64 22.20 0.14
C LEU A 27 -10.12 23.64 0.02
N SER A 28 -10.96 23.95 -0.96
CA SER A 28 -11.51 25.31 -1.13
C SER A 28 -12.43 25.75 0.02
N ARG A 29 -12.87 24.82 0.88
CA ARG A 29 -13.65 25.12 2.09
C ARG A 29 -12.78 25.42 3.30
N VAL A 30 -11.50 25.05 3.26
CA VAL A 30 -10.53 25.25 4.34
C VAL A 30 -10.00 26.67 4.24
N LYS A 31 -10.19 27.46 5.29
CA LYS A 31 -9.68 28.83 5.36
C LYS A 31 -8.20 28.83 5.73
N ILE A 32 -7.48 29.87 5.30
CA ILE A 32 -6.06 30.04 5.66
C ILE A 32 -5.89 30.16 7.18
N ASP A 33 -6.86 30.74 7.86
CA ASP A 33 -6.82 30.89 9.31
C ASP A 33 -6.91 29.55 10.05
N ASP A 34 -7.61 28.55 9.49
CA ASP A 34 -7.68 27.20 10.06
C ASP A 34 -6.28 26.55 10.09
N TRP A 35 -5.45 26.80 9.05
CA TRP A 35 -4.06 26.34 9.02
C TRP A 35 -3.15 27.08 10.01
N ARG A 36 -3.43 28.36 10.29
CA ARG A 36 -2.67 29.15 11.27
C ARG A 36 -2.96 28.72 12.69
N ASN A 37 -4.17 28.25 12.92
CA ASN A 37 -4.65 27.80 14.24
C ASN A 37 -4.35 26.31 14.51
N LEU A 38 -3.71 25.62 13.58
CA LEU A 38 -3.35 24.22 13.77
C LEU A 38 -2.29 24.09 14.87
N GLU A 39 -2.64 23.40 15.93
CA GLU A 39 -1.75 23.13 17.06
C GLU A 39 -1.40 21.66 17.16
N ILE A 40 -0.14 21.38 17.55
CA ILE A 40 0.28 20.02 17.90
C ILE A 40 -0.08 19.81 19.37
N LYS A 41 -1.22 19.15 19.61
CA LYS A 41 -1.71 18.89 20.98
C LYS A 41 -0.81 17.89 21.71
N HIS A 42 -0.35 16.84 21.01
CA HIS A 42 0.42 15.75 21.60
C HIS A 42 1.72 15.44 20.82
N PRO A 43 2.81 16.22 21.03
CA PRO A 43 4.08 16.01 20.30
C PRO A 43 4.66 14.61 20.47
N ASN A 44 4.44 13.99 21.63
CA ASN A 44 4.92 12.64 21.92
C ASN A 44 4.31 11.58 20.99
N LEU A 45 3.04 11.72 20.61
CA LEU A 45 2.38 10.81 19.68
C LEU A 45 2.91 10.97 18.27
N LEU A 46 3.23 12.19 17.86
CA LEU A 46 3.88 12.48 16.59
C LEU A 46 5.25 11.80 16.53
N LEU A 47 6.08 11.94 17.56
CA LEU A 47 7.39 11.29 17.64
C LEU A 47 7.25 9.76 17.63
N LEU A 48 6.29 9.22 18.38
CA LEU A 48 6.02 7.78 18.41
C LEU A 48 5.59 7.28 17.03
N SER A 49 4.68 7.98 16.36
CA SER A 49 4.26 7.66 14.99
C SER A 49 5.45 7.63 14.04
N CYS A 50 6.34 8.63 14.09
CA CYS A 50 7.54 8.67 13.28
C CYS A 50 8.49 7.48 13.59
N SER A 51 8.65 7.11 14.86
CA SER A 51 9.52 6.00 15.26
C SER A 51 9.05 4.64 14.73
N LEU A 52 7.75 4.45 14.60
CA LEU A 52 7.16 3.23 14.03
C LEU A 52 7.51 3.01 12.54
N LEU A 53 8.09 4.00 11.86
CA LEU A 53 8.66 3.87 10.52
C LEU A 53 9.64 2.69 10.44
N VAL A 54 10.47 2.51 11.47
CA VAL A 54 11.48 1.44 11.52
C VAL A 54 10.81 0.07 11.43
N PHE A 55 9.71 -0.13 12.17
CA PHE A 55 8.96 -1.39 12.12
C PHE A 55 8.23 -1.58 10.79
N ASN A 56 7.61 -0.53 10.25
CA ASN A 56 6.92 -0.59 8.96
C ASN A 56 7.88 -1.04 7.84
N TRP A 57 9.04 -0.39 7.73
CA TRP A 57 10.06 -0.75 6.75
C TRP A 57 10.80 -2.03 7.09
N GLY A 58 10.95 -2.34 8.37
CA GLY A 58 11.49 -3.61 8.85
C GLY A 58 10.67 -4.80 8.35
N PHE A 59 9.35 -4.78 8.48
CA PHE A 59 8.49 -5.84 7.95
C PHE A 59 8.58 -5.96 6.43
N GLU A 60 8.64 -4.83 5.69
CA GLU A 60 8.83 -4.87 4.23
C GLU A 60 10.19 -5.44 3.84
N TRP A 61 11.26 -5.05 4.56
CA TRP A 61 12.59 -5.63 4.39
C TRP A 61 12.61 -7.13 4.67
N PHE A 62 11.96 -7.61 5.74
CA PHE A 62 11.89 -9.03 6.05
C PHE A 62 11.14 -9.82 4.97
N LYS A 63 10.05 -9.29 4.42
CA LYS A 63 9.38 -9.89 3.25
C LYS A 63 10.33 -10.01 2.08
N TRP A 64 10.99 -8.91 1.72
CA TRP A 64 11.98 -8.87 0.65
C TRP A 64 13.11 -9.86 0.84
N ARG A 65 13.74 -9.87 2.00
CA ARG A 65 14.84 -10.78 2.34
C ARG A 65 14.43 -12.25 2.25
N ASN A 66 13.23 -12.61 2.70
CA ASN A 66 12.72 -13.97 2.58
C ASN A 66 12.48 -14.35 1.10
N THR A 67 11.99 -13.43 0.28
CA THR A 67 11.80 -13.62 -1.16
C THR A 67 13.13 -13.91 -1.86
N ILE A 68 14.12 -13.08 -1.63
CA ILE A 68 15.42 -13.18 -2.31
C ILE A 68 16.19 -14.42 -1.88
N ARG A 69 16.10 -14.84 -0.62
CA ARG A 69 16.75 -16.08 -0.15
C ARG A 69 16.27 -17.34 -0.89
N ILE A 70 15.05 -17.32 -1.42
CA ILE A 70 14.50 -18.44 -2.19
C ILE A 70 15.00 -18.39 -3.63
N ILE A 71 15.09 -17.20 -4.23
CA ILE A 71 15.39 -17.03 -5.66
C ILE A 71 16.90 -16.98 -5.91
N GLU A 72 17.63 -16.23 -5.06
CA GLU A 72 19.06 -15.97 -5.16
C GLU A 72 19.74 -16.18 -3.80
N PRO A 73 19.87 -17.44 -3.35
CA PRO A 73 20.40 -17.76 -2.02
C PRO A 73 21.87 -17.30 -1.84
N THR A 74 22.61 -17.17 -2.92
CA THR A 74 24.03 -16.72 -2.94
C THR A 74 24.18 -15.20 -2.96
N SER A 75 23.10 -14.44 -3.06
CA SER A 75 23.15 -12.97 -3.10
C SER A 75 23.65 -12.38 -1.78
N THR A 76 24.53 -11.37 -1.89
CA THR A 76 25.10 -10.70 -0.72
C THR A 76 24.08 -9.79 -0.03
N LEU A 77 24.25 -9.55 1.27
CA LEU A 77 23.40 -8.61 2.00
C LEU A 77 23.46 -7.20 1.38
N LYS A 78 24.64 -6.75 0.94
CA LYS A 78 24.87 -5.45 0.29
C LYS A 78 24.03 -5.33 -0.98
N THR A 79 24.03 -6.34 -1.86
CA THR A 79 23.21 -6.39 -3.07
C THR A 79 21.72 -6.33 -2.75
N ASN A 80 21.27 -7.07 -1.73
CA ASN A 80 19.87 -7.14 -1.35
C ASN A 80 19.36 -5.80 -0.79
N ILE A 81 20.18 -5.09 0.01
CA ILE A 81 19.86 -3.74 0.50
C ILE A 81 19.78 -2.75 -0.67
N ARG A 82 20.75 -2.80 -1.58
CA ARG A 82 20.76 -1.94 -2.77
C ARG A 82 19.50 -2.12 -3.63
N ALA A 83 19.15 -3.35 -3.94
CA ALA A 83 17.95 -3.67 -4.70
C ALA A 83 16.68 -3.19 -4.00
N PHE A 84 16.60 -3.36 -2.68
CA PHE A 84 15.49 -2.90 -1.87
C PHE A 84 15.35 -1.37 -1.91
N MET A 85 16.44 -0.65 -1.68
CA MET A 85 16.47 0.81 -1.70
C MET A 85 16.19 1.37 -3.10
N ALA A 86 16.80 0.79 -4.15
CA ALA A 86 16.48 1.18 -5.51
C ALA A 86 14.99 0.99 -5.86
N GLY A 87 14.38 -0.09 -5.36
CA GLY A 87 12.94 -0.30 -5.51
C GLY A 87 12.10 0.79 -4.86
N ILE A 88 12.50 1.29 -3.68
CA ILE A 88 11.82 2.39 -3.00
C ILE A 88 11.93 3.68 -3.82
N ALA A 89 13.14 4.04 -4.23
CA ALA A 89 13.40 5.27 -5.00
C ALA A 89 12.63 5.28 -6.33
N THR A 90 12.74 4.20 -7.11
CA THR A 90 12.06 4.10 -8.41
C THR A 90 10.55 3.92 -8.26
N GLY A 91 10.09 3.31 -7.17
CA GLY A 91 8.67 3.18 -6.85
C GLY A 91 7.98 4.52 -6.69
N LEU A 92 8.60 5.47 -6.00
CA LEU A 92 8.04 6.82 -5.81
C LEU A 92 7.82 7.55 -7.14
N LEU A 93 8.70 7.34 -8.11
CA LEU A 93 8.70 8.04 -9.39
C LEU A 93 7.73 7.44 -10.44
N THR A 94 7.06 6.33 -10.11
CA THR A 94 6.24 5.61 -11.10
C THR A 94 4.80 5.41 -10.65
N PRO A 95 3.85 5.33 -11.61
CA PRO A 95 2.44 5.03 -11.30
C PRO A 95 2.31 3.72 -10.53
N ASN A 96 1.45 3.71 -9.51
CA ASN A 96 1.19 2.53 -8.68
C ASN A 96 2.46 1.85 -8.12
N MET A 97 3.56 2.60 -7.97
CA MET A 97 4.85 2.08 -7.51
C MET A 97 5.41 0.93 -8.39
N LEU A 98 5.09 0.90 -9.69
CA LEU A 98 5.60 -0.12 -10.61
C LEU A 98 7.12 -0.11 -10.72
N GLY A 99 7.74 1.06 -10.57
CA GLY A 99 9.20 1.18 -10.52
C GLY A 99 9.85 0.37 -9.40
N ASN A 100 9.12 0.04 -8.34
CA ASN A 100 9.61 -0.83 -7.29
C ASN A 100 10.11 -2.18 -7.84
N PHE A 101 9.42 -2.75 -8.83
CA PHE A 101 9.87 -3.97 -9.50
C PHE A 101 11.14 -3.71 -10.31
N ILE A 102 11.17 -2.64 -11.09
CA ILE A 102 12.30 -2.29 -11.98
C ILE A 102 13.57 -2.05 -11.16
N GLY A 103 13.49 -1.23 -10.11
CA GLY A 103 14.62 -0.95 -9.24
C GLY A 103 15.19 -2.20 -8.57
N ARG A 104 14.30 -3.11 -8.13
CA ARG A 104 14.74 -4.35 -7.48
C ARG A 104 15.42 -5.32 -8.44
N ILE A 105 14.87 -5.56 -9.65
CA ILE A 105 15.42 -6.55 -10.60
C ILE A 105 16.75 -6.10 -11.22
N TYR A 106 17.10 -4.82 -11.20
CA TYR A 106 18.31 -4.29 -11.82
C TYR A 106 19.57 -4.94 -11.27
N TYR A 107 19.61 -5.29 -10.00
CA TYR A 107 20.77 -5.84 -9.29
C TYR A 107 20.92 -7.37 -9.41
N TYR A 108 20.02 -8.05 -10.16
CA TYR A 108 20.03 -9.50 -10.30
C TYR A 108 20.17 -9.95 -11.75
N LYS A 109 20.58 -11.21 -11.93
CA LYS A 109 20.74 -11.83 -13.24
C LYS A 109 19.42 -11.88 -14.01
N SER A 110 19.49 -11.87 -15.34
CA SER A 110 18.31 -11.87 -16.21
C SER A 110 17.39 -13.07 -15.97
N GLU A 111 17.96 -14.25 -15.67
CA GLU A 111 17.22 -15.48 -15.41
C GLU A 111 16.31 -15.38 -14.18
N SER A 112 16.75 -14.65 -13.15
CA SER A 112 16.03 -14.52 -11.87
C SER A 112 14.99 -13.40 -11.87
N ARG A 113 15.06 -12.46 -12.81
CA ARG A 113 14.22 -11.24 -12.82
C ARG A 113 12.73 -11.55 -12.83
N THR A 114 12.31 -12.50 -13.67
CA THR A 114 10.88 -12.90 -13.74
C THR A 114 10.40 -13.48 -12.41
N SER A 115 11.20 -14.34 -11.79
CA SER A 115 10.89 -14.94 -10.48
C SER A 115 10.77 -13.87 -9.39
N ILE A 116 11.69 -12.89 -9.38
CA ILE A 116 11.69 -11.77 -8.43
C ILE A 116 10.42 -10.94 -8.60
N VAL A 117 10.03 -10.60 -9.83
CA VAL A 117 8.79 -9.84 -10.09
C VAL A 117 7.57 -10.61 -9.57
N LEU A 118 7.45 -11.88 -9.92
CA LEU A 118 6.29 -12.71 -9.52
C LEU A 118 6.19 -12.90 -8.02
N MET A 119 7.30 -13.17 -7.35
CA MET A 119 7.34 -13.31 -5.90
C MET A 119 7.07 -11.99 -5.18
N THR A 120 7.53 -10.87 -5.75
CA THR A 120 7.20 -9.54 -5.23
C THR A 120 5.71 -9.22 -5.42
N LEU A 121 5.11 -9.60 -6.55
CA LEU A 121 3.66 -9.50 -6.76
C LEU A 121 2.88 -10.33 -5.73
N LEU A 122 3.31 -11.55 -5.44
CA LEU A 122 2.72 -12.40 -4.42
C LEU A 122 2.78 -11.74 -3.02
N ALA A 123 3.93 -11.13 -2.68
CA ALA A 123 4.11 -10.40 -1.44
C ALA A 123 3.26 -9.12 -1.36
N ASN A 124 3.10 -8.41 -2.48
CA ASN A 124 2.22 -7.23 -2.56
C ASN A 124 0.74 -7.63 -2.47
N PHE A 125 0.37 -8.78 -3.04
CA PHE A 125 -0.98 -9.33 -2.91
C PHE A 125 -1.35 -9.61 -1.44
N SER A 126 -0.40 -10.10 -0.63
CA SER A 126 -0.61 -10.30 0.80
C SER A 126 -0.89 -8.98 1.53
N GLN A 127 -0.24 -7.88 1.13
CA GLN A 127 -0.49 -6.56 1.70
C GLN A 127 -1.85 -5.99 1.26
N PHE A 128 -2.19 -6.17 -0.02
CA PHE A 128 -3.50 -5.82 -0.56
C PHE A 128 -4.62 -6.56 0.17
N PHE A 129 -4.44 -7.88 0.39
CA PHE A 129 -5.37 -8.71 1.14
C PHE A 129 -5.55 -8.20 2.58
N ALA A 130 -4.47 -7.89 3.29
CA ALA A 130 -4.55 -7.37 4.66
C ALA A 130 -5.37 -6.06 4.71
N SER A 131 -5.14 -5.13 3.79
CA SER A 131 -5.89 -3.87 3.75
C SER A 131 -7.39 -4.08 3.50
N ILE A 132 -7.76 -4.97 2.58
CA ILE A 132 -9.17 -5.30 2.32
C ILE A 132 -9.79 -5.99 3.53
N PHE A 133 -9.12 -6.98 4.11
CA PHE A 133 -9.64 -7.77 5.22
C PHE A 133 -9.98 -6.88 6.44
N PHE A 134 -9.04 -6.04 6.88
CA PHE A 134 -9.27 -5.15 8.02
C PHE A 134 -10.31 -4.07 7.71
N GLY A 135 -10.32 -3.53 6.50
CA GLY A 135 -11.34 -2.57 6.08
C GLY A 135 -12.75 -3.18 6.06
N LEU A 136 -12.89 -4.44 5.64
CA LEU A 136 -14.17 -5.16 5.69
C LEU A 136 -14.61 -5.44 7.13
N ILE A 137 -13.68 -5.79 8.02
CA ILE A 137 -13.97 -5.92 9.46
C ILE A 137 -14.50 -4.59 10.01
N SER A 138 -13.87 -3.47 9.66
CA SER A 138 -14.34 -2.14 10.06
C SER A 138 -15.76 -1.87 9.59
N LEU A 139 -16.09 -2.15 8.33
CA LEU A 139 -17.44 -1.98 7.79
C LEU A 139 -18.49 -2.85 8.52
N LEU A 140 -18.10 -4.05 8.95
CA LEU A 140 -19.00 -4.93 9.72
C LEU A 140 -19.25 -4.44 11.13
N ILE A 141 -18.23 -3.87 11.78
CA ILE A 141 -18.34 -3.39 13.17
C ILE A 141 -19.10 -2.07 13.21
N LEU A 142 -18.70 -1.10 12.39
CA LEU A 142 -19.33 0.23 12.35
C LEU A 142 -20.71 0.21 11.69
N LYS A 143 -20.97 -0.77 10.78
CA LYS A 143 -22.20 -0.88 9.96
C LYS A 143 -22.50 0.35 9.10
N GLU A 144 -21.59 1.27 9.04
CA GLU A 144 -21.68 2.55 8.37
C GLU A 144 -20.56 2.74 7.37
N THR A 145 -20.87 3.45 6.31
CA THR A 145 -19.88 3.94 5.34
C THR A 145 -19.77 5.45 5.44
N PRO A 146 -18.69 6.06 4.94
CA PRO A 146 -18.55 7.52 4.91
C PRO A 146 -19.67 8.25 4.18
N TRP A 147 -20.46 7.53 3.38
CA TRP A 147 -21.60 8.07 2.62
C TRP A 147 -22.97 7.79 3.26
N GLY A 148 -23.01 7.24 4.47
CA GLY A 148 -24.26 6.88 5.16
C GLY A 148 -25.05 5.73 4.49
N ILE A 149 -24.44 4.99 3.58
CA ILE A 149 -25.08 3.87 2.88
C ILE A 149 -24.93 2.61 3.71
N ASN A 150 -26.04 1.95 4.01
CA ASN A 150 -26.00 0.63 4.62
C ASN A 150 -25.62 -0.42 3.57
N LEU A 151 -24.39 -0.92 3.66
CA LEU A 151 -23.83 -1.90 2.72
C LEU A 151 -23.85 -3.34 3.28
N THR A 152 -24.73 -3.68 4.21
CA THR A 152 -24.70 -4.98 4.90
C THR A 152 -24.63 -6.16 3.93
N PHE A 153 -25.46 -6.20 2.88
CA PHE A 153 -25.42 -7.23 1.87
C PHE A 153 -24.09 -7.22 1.08
N ILE A 154 -23.64 -6.03 0.68
CA ILE A 154 -22.37 -5.86 -0.06
C ILE A 154 -21.19 -6.28 0.81
N ASN A 155 -21.24 -6.02 2.11
CA ASN A 155 -20.19 -6.44 3.06
C ASN A 155 -20.05 -7.96 3.13
N TYR A 156 -21.15 -8.71 3.19
CA TYR A 156 -21.10 -10.18 3.13
C TYR A 156 -20.54 -10.68 1.80
N LEU A 157 -20.94 -10.08 0.68
CA LEU A 157 -20.41 -10.41 -0.64
C LEU A 157 -18.89 -10.13 -0.72
N LEU A 158 -18.44 -8.99 -0.23
CA LEU A 158 -17.02 -8.63 -0.20
C LEU A 158 -16.21 -9.57 0.72
N LEU A 159 -16.78 -9.97 1.85
CA LEU A 159 -16.17 -10.96 2.74
C LEU A 159 -16.02 -12.32 2.07
N PHE A 160 -17.05 -12.76 1.35
CA PHE A 160 -17.00 -13.98 0.55
C PHE A 160 -15.93 -13.88 -0.55
N CYS A 161 -15.84 -12.75 -1.27
CA CYS A 161 -14.80 -12.50 -2.25
C CYS A 161 -13.40 -12.51 -1.61
N CYS A 162 -13.24 -11.87 -0.45
CA CYS A 162 -11.99 -11.83 0.30
C CYS A 162 -11.55 -13.23 0.73
N SER A 163 -12.46 -14.04 1.25
CA SER A 163 -12.20 -15.43 1.63
C SER A 163 -11.83 -16.29 0.42
N SER A 164 -12.53 -16.09 -0.70
CA SER A 164 -12.22 -16.78 -1.97
C SER A 164 -10.83 -16.37 -2.50
N MET A 165 -10.45 -15.10 -2.39
CA MET A 165 -9.09 -14.63 -2.74
C MET A 165 -8.03 -15.26 -1.85
N LEU A 166 -8.29 -15.46 -0.56
CA LEU A 166 -7.37 -16.15 0.36
C LEU A 166 -7.20 -17.63 -0.03
N VAL A 167 -8.29 -18.32 -0.31
CA VAL A 167 -8.24 -19.69 -0.82
C VAL A 167 -7.43 -19.75 -2.12
N PHE A 168 -7.69 -18.85 -3.05
CA PHE A 168 -6.93 -18.75 -4.30
C PHE A 168 -5.45 -18.48 -4.04
N TYR A 169 -5.09 -17.61 -3.12
CA TYR A 169 -3.70 -17.32 -2.75
C TYR A 169 -2.93 -18.57 -2.30
N PHE A 170 -3.57 -19.46 -1.53
CA PHE A 170 -2.93 -20.69 -1.04
C PHE A 170 -2.96 -21.84 -2.02
N TYR A 171 -4.02 -21.95 -2.84
CA TYR A 171 -4.28 -23.12 -3.68
C TYR A 171 -4.14 -22.86 -5.18
N PHE A 172 -3.68 -21.67 -5.57
CA PHE A 172 -3.51 -21.32 -6.99
C PHE A 172 -2.76 -22.38 -7.81
N GLU A 173 -1.71 -22.97 -7.25
CA GLU A 173 -0.89 -23.99 -7.90
C GLU A 173 -1.59 -25.33 -8.10
N LYS A 174 -2.58 -25.65 -7.22
CA LYS A 174 -3.35 -26.90 -7.29
C LYS A 174 -4.50 -26.83 -8.30
N LEU A 175 -4.86 -25.62 -8.74
CA LEU A 175 -5.90 -25.45 -9.74
C LEU A 175 -5.46 -26.01 -11.09
N LYS A 176 -6.21 -27.02 -11.57
CA LYS A 176 -5.99 -27.66 -12.88
C LYS A 176 -6.59 -26.76 -13.98
N TRP A 177 -5.86 -25.75 -14.39
CA TRP A 177 -6.23 -24.84 -15.47
C TRP A 177 -6.06 -25.51 -16.84
N LYS A 178 -6.86 -26.53 -17.15
CA LYS A 178 -6.73 -27.34 -18.40
C LYS A 178 -6.62 -26.47 -19.66
N PHE A 179 -7.33 -25.34 -19.71
CA PHE A 179 -7.31 -24.42 -20.86
C PHE A 179 -6.03 -23.57 -20.92
N LEU A 180 -5.54 -23.08 -19.80
CA LEU A 180 -4.35 -22.22 -19.72
C LEU A 180 -3.06 -23.02 -19.75
N LEU A 181 -3.07 -24.28 -19.32
CA LEU A 181 -1.90 -25.18 -19.35
C LEU A 181 -1.45 -25.55 -20.75
N LYS A 182 -2.23 -25.26 -21.80
CA LYS A 182 -1.77 -25.40 -23.20
C LYS A 182 -0.79 -24.31 -23.65
N LYS A 183 -0.65 -23.20 -22.88
CA LYS A 183 0.28 -22.11 -23.23
C LYS A 183 1.60 -22.26 -22.47
N PRO A 184 2.76 -22.39 -23.17
CA PRO A 184 4.06 -22.63 -22.54
C PRO A 184 4.44 -21.52 -21.54
N ASN A 185 4.10 -20.28 -21.82
CA ASN A 185 4.33 -19.15 -20.92
C ASN A 185 3.58 -19.27 -19.60
N PHE A 186 2.38 -19.86 -19.59
CA PHE A 186 1.60 -20.06 -18.38
C PHE A 186 2.13 -21.23 -17.54
N ILE A 187 2.65 -22.27 -18.16
CA ILE A 187 3.31 -23.39 -17.45
C ILE A 187 4.54 -22.85 -16.71
N LYS A 188 5.38 -22.06 -17.40
CA LYS A 188 6.55 -21.44 -16.80
C LYS A 188 6.16 -20.51 -15.64
N LEU A 189 5.13 -19.66 -15.82
CA LEU A 189 4.60 -18.80 -14.78
C LEU A 189 4.13 -19.58 -13.55
N LYS A 190 3.40 -20.68 -13.76
CA LYS A 190 2.91 -21.55 -12.70
C LYS A 190 4.08 -22.18 -11.93
N GLN A 191 5.10 -22.70 -12.62
CA GLN A 191 6.29 -23.28 -11.99
C GLN A 191 7.02 -22.28 -11.10
N LEU A 192 7.15 -21.03 -11.55
CA LEU A 192 7.79 -19.94 -10.79
C LEU A 192 7.00 -19.51 -9.55
N LEU A 193 5.69 -19.79 -9.51
CA LEU A 193 4.80 -19.50 -8.38
C LEU A 193 4.61 -20.70 -7.43
N ILE A 194 5.22 -21.86 -7.74
CA ILE A 194 5.24 -22.99 -6.80
C ILE A 194 6.18 -22.66 -5.65
N VAL A 195 5.60 -22.19 -4.58
CA VAL A 195 6.32 -21.76 -3.38
C VAL A 195 5.70 -22.41 -2.17
N ASP A 196 6.55 -22.84 -1.22
CA ASP A 196 6.11 -23.47 0.02
C ASP A 196 5.01 -22.65 0.73
N SER A 197 3.98 -23.33 1.21
CA SER A 197 2.91 -22.74 2.00
C SER A 197 3.44 -22.00 3.24
N ARG A 198 4.54 -22.44 3.83
CA ARG A 198 5.21 -21.75 4.95
C ARG A 198 5.68 -20.34 4.56
N TYR A 199 6.22 -20.19 3.36
CA TYR A 199 6.60 -18.85 2.86
C TYR A 199 5.36 -17.96 2.70
N ARG A 200 4.28 -18.48 2.12
CA ARG A 200 3.03 -17.72 1.91
C ARG A 200 2.43 -17.25 3.23
N VAL A 201 2.37 -18.14 4.22
CA VAL A 201 1.90 -17.80 5.57
C VAL A 201 2.80 -16.72 6.20
N LYS A 202 4.12 -16.88 6.11
CA LYS A 202 5.08 -15.92 6.65
C LYS A 202 4.92 -14.53 6.03
N VAL A 203 4.79 -14.44 4.70
CA VAL A 203 4.59 -13.17 4.00
C VAL A 203 3.24 -12.55 4.35
N LEU A 204 2.20 -13.34 4.50
CA LEU A 204 0.87 -12.89 4.92
C LEU A 204 0.91 -12.32 6.35
N ILE A 205 1.51 -13.04 7.29
CA ILE A 205 1.67 -12.58 8.68
C ILE A 205 2.45 -11.27 8.74
N LEU A 206 3.58 -11.17 8.03
CA LEU A 206 4.36 -9.93 7.96
C LEU A 206 3.55 -8.76 7.35
N SER A 207 2.66 -9.06 6.40
CA SER A 207 1.78 -8.05 5.79
C SER A 207 0.67 -7.60 6.75
N VAL A 208 0.12 -8.50 7.56
CA VAL A 208 -0.86 -8.19 8.62
C VAL A 208 -0.22 -7.30 9.68
N PHE A 209 0.96 -7.67 10.19
CA PHE A 209 1.68 -6.83 11.17
C PHE A 209 2.03 -5.47 10.59
N ARG A 210 2.53 -5.43 9.36
CA ARG A 210 2.83 -4.16 8.69
C ARG A 210 1.58 -3.29 8.53
N HIS A 211 0.44 -3.86 8.19
CA HIS A 211 -0.83 -3.13 8.10
C HIS A 211 -1.22 -2.57 9.46
N GLY A 212 -1.11 -3.36 10.53
CA GLY A 212 -1.37 -2.91 11.91
C GLY A 212 -0.47 -1.74 12.33
N ILE A 213 0.85 -1.84 12.07
CA ILE A 213 1.79 -0.74 12.34
C ILE A 213 1.42 0.51 11.54
N PHE A 214 1.10 0.37 10.26
CA PHE A 214 0.75 1.50 9.40
C PHE A 214 -0.56 2.19 9.84
N THR A 215 -1.53 1.40 10.28
CA THR A 215 -2.77 1.92 10.87
C THR A 215 -2.50 2.64 12.19
N LEU A 216 -1.69 2.02 13.06
CA LEU A 216 -1.31 2.63 14.34
C LEU A 216 -0.54 3.94 14.13
N GLN A 217 0.38 3.99 13.16
CA GLN A 217 1.07 5.22 12.80
C GLN A 217 0.09 6.33 12.41
N PHE A 218 -0.90 6.01 11.57
CA PHE A 218 -1.89 7.01 11.14
C PHE A 218 -2.73 7.46 12.34
N TRP A 219 -3.19 6.55 13.17
CA TRP A 219 -3.98 6.85 14.35
C TRP A 219 -3.21 7.73 15.36
N LEU A 220 -1.96 7.42 15.64
CA LEU A 220 -1.08 8.23 16.50
C LEU A 220 -0.81 9.60 15.88
N MET A 221 -0.53 9.66 14.58
CA MET A 221 -0.30 10.92 13.87
C MET A 221 -1.53 11.82 13.92
N PHE A 222 -2.72 11.24 13.73
CA PHE A 222 -3.98 11.96 13.79
C PHE A 222 -4.26 12.48 15.20
N ASN A 223 -4.05 11.63 16.24
CA ASN A 223 -4.20 12.04 17.63
C ASN A 223 -3.11 13.01 18.13
N ALA A 224 -2.07 13.25 17.35
CA ALA A 224 -1.12 14.32 17.66
C ALA A 224 -1.74 15.71 17.46
N PHE A 225 -2.76 15.84 16.60
CA PHE A 225 -3.49 17.06 16.28
C PHE A 225 -4.91 17.09 16.80
N GLU A 226 -5.55 15.91 16.94
CA GLU A 226 -6.95 15.76 17.33
C GLU A 226 -7.11 14.79 18.50
N ASP A 227 -8.03 15.05 19.45
CA ASP A 227 -8.28 14.19 20.61
C ASP A 227 -9.29 13.08 20.27
N ALA A 228 -8.92 12.18 19.36
CA ALA A 228 -9.78 11.13 18.82
C ALA A 228 -9.36 9.72 19.28
N TYR A 229 -9.17 9.54 20.60
CA TYR A 229 -8.64 8.31 21.22
C TYR A 229 -9.62 7.13 21.26
N ASN A 230 -10.76 7.22 20.58
CA ASN A 230 -11.73 6.13 20.57
C ASN A 230 -11.36 5.03 19.56
N PHE A 231 -11.89 3.84 19.77
CA PHE A 231 -11.66 2.69 18.89
C PHE A 231 -12.33 2.87 17.52
N ASP A 232 -13.43 3.61 17.46
CA ASP A 232 -14.14 3.88 16.21
C ASP A 232 -13.26 4.67 15.22
N THR A 233 -12.49 5.64 15.71
CA THR A 233 -11.52 6.37 14.87
C THR A 233 -10.48 5.41 14.26
N PHE A 234 -10.02 4.42 15.02
CA PHE A 234 -9.12 3.39 14.51
C PHE A 234 -9.79 2.55 13.41
N LEU A 235 -11.06 2.22 13.56
CA LEU A 235 -11.84 1.51 12.56
C LEU A 235 -12.05 2.37 11.30
N TRP A 236 -12.33 3.67 11.44
CA TRP A 236 -12.43 4.58 10.31
C TRP A 236 -11.14 4.68 9.52
N ILE A 237 -9.99 4.63 10.16
CA ILE A 237 -8.69 4.57 9.48
C ILE A 237 -8.55 3.28 8.65
N TRP A 238 -9.07 2.14 9.10
CA TRP A 238 -9.12 0.92 8.29
C TRP A 238 -9.97 1.10 7.02
N GLN A 239 -11.07 1.85 7.10
CA GLN A 239 -11.85 2.20 5.91
C GLN A 239 -11.06 3.12 4.95
N ILE A 240 -10.27 4.06 5.44
CA ILE A 240 -9.39 4.88 4.58
C ILE A 240 -8.48 3.96 3.76
N PHE A 241 -7.85 2.98 4.39
CA PHE A 241 -6.96 2.05 3.67
C PHE A 241 -7.72 1.13 2.71
N LEU A 242 -8.92 0.68 3.06
CA LEU A 242 -9.79 -0.10 2.18
C LEU A 242 -10.07 0.68 0.90
N TRP A 243 -10.67 1.84 1.03
CA TRP A 243 -11.09 2.65 -0.12
C TRP A 243 -9.90 3.11 -0.97
N THR A 244 -8.81 3.54 -0.34
CA THR A 244 -7.57 3.89 -1.06
C THR A 244 -6.98 2.70 -1.81
N THR A 245 -7.17 1.49 -1.31
CA THR A 245 -6.68 0.26 -1.94
C THR A 245 -7.53 -0.15 -3.13
N LEU A 246 -8.85 0.05 -3.05
CA LEU A 246 -9.80 -0.31 -4.11
C LEU A 246 -9.79 0.69 -5.27
N VAL A 247 -9.49 1.97 -5.01
CA VAL A 247 -9.46 3.00 -6.05
C VAL A 247 -8.15 2.89 -6.85
N PRO A 248 -8.23 2.63 -8.18
CA PRO A 248 -7.05 2.57 -9.03
C PRO A 248 -6.45 3.95 -9.22
N SER A 249 -5.13 4.07 -9.09
CA SER A 249 -4.41 5.34 -9.21
C SER A 249 -3.52 5.41 -10.44
N LEU A 250 -3.29 6.64 -10.94
CA LEU A 250 -2.29 7.00 -11.93
C LEU A 250 -1.25 7.91 -11.28
N TRP A 251 0.04 7.72 -11.62
CA TRP A 251 1.16 8.56 -11.15
C TRP A 251 1.04 8.91 -9.65
N PHE A 252 1.27 10.17 -9.27
CA PHE A 252 1.09 10.68 -7.90
C PHE A 252 -0.37 10.64 -7.39
N GLY A 253 -1.31 10.19 -8.23
CA GLY A 253 -2.73 10.09 -7.90
C GLY A 253 -3.04 9.27 -6.64
N LYS A 254 -2.15 8.37 -6.23
CA LYS A 254 -2.35 7.61 -4.98
C LYS A 254 -2.29 8.50 -3.73
N LEU A 255 -1.47 9.55 -3.73
CA LEU A 255 -1.47 10.55 -2.67
C LEU A 255 -2.81 11.29 -2.66
N ILE A 256 -3.19 11.88 -3.80
CA ILE A 256 -4.43 12.66 -3.94
C ILE A 256 -5.65 11.82 -3.55
N ILE A 257 -5.71 10.56 -3.99
CA ILE A 257 -6.79 9.61 -3.65
C ILE A 257 -6.86 9.39 -2.15
N ARG A 258 -5.72 9.18 -1.49
CA ARG A 258 -5.71 8.94 -0.06
C ARG A 258 -6.16 10.16 0.73
N GLU A 259 -5.67 11.37 0.38
CA GLU A 259 -6.08 12.61 1.04
C GLU A 259 -7.60 12.85 0.88
N SER A 260 -8.13 12.66 -0.32
CA SER A 260 -9.55 12.80 -0.58
C SER A 260 -10.39 11.78 0.20
N ILE A 261 -9.94 10.54 0.28
CA ILE A 261 -10.62 9.49 1.05
C ILE A 261 -10.51 9.77 2.56
N ALA A 262 -9.36 10.21 3.05
CA ALA A 262 -9.19 10.55 4.46
C ALA A 262 -10.14 11.69 4.87
N LEU A 263 -10.21 12.76 4.08
CA LEU A 263 -11.15 13.86 4.30
C LEU A 263 -12.60 13.40 4.24
N LEU A 264 -12.94 12.51 3.31
CA LEU A 264 -14.30 12.01 3.16
C LEU A 264 -14.68 11.11 4.32
N VAL A 265 -13.80 10.22 4.77
CA VAL A 265 -14.06 9.26 5.85
C VAL A 265 -14.08 9.96 7.21
N LEU A 266 -13.01 10.65 7.59
CA LEU A 266 -12.92 11.29 8.91
C LEU A 266 -13.73 12.59 8.96
N GLY A 267 -13.85 13.31 7.84
CA GLY A 267 -14.71 14.49 7.76
C GLY A 267 -16.20 14.17 7.90
N SER A 268 -16.67 12.99 7.45
CA SER A 268 -18.06 12.56 7.66
C SER A 268 -18.38 12.28 9.12
N VAL A 269 -17.37 12.02 9.94
CA VAL A 269 -17.48 11.80 11.39
C VAL A 269 -17.38 13.12 12.19
N GLY A 270 -17.07 14.22 11.50
CA GLY A 270 -17.07 15.57 12.09
C GLY A 270 -15.69 16.08 12.54
N PHE A 271 -14.60 15.40 12.17
CA PHE A 271 -13.25 15.87 12.47
C PHE A 271 -12.80 17.03 11.59
N GLY A 272 -11.87 17.83 12.08
CA GLY A 272 -11.31 19.00 11.39
C GLY A 272 -10.55 18.65 10.12
N GLN A 273 -10.81 19.38 9.03
CA GLN A 273 -10.23 19.07 7.72
C GLN A 273 -8.72 19.31 7.70
N VAL A 274 -8.21 20.29 8.43
CA VAL A 274 -6.78 20.63 8.50
C VAL A 274 -6.00 19.55 9.23
N GLU A 275 -6.53 19.05 10.34
CA GLU A 275 -5.96 17.98 11.16
C GLU A 275 -5.88 16.68 10.36
N ILE A 276 -6.95 16.34 9.62
CA ILE A 276 -7.00 15.17 8.74
C ILE A 276 -5.93 15.26 7.65
N LEU A 277 -5.88 16.39 6.93
CA LEU A 277 -4.92 16.59 5.83
C LEU A 277 -3.48 16.59 6.33
N THR A 278 -3.21 17.31 7.41
CA THR A 278 -1.87 17.37 8.00
C THR A 278 -1.38 16.00 8.40
N SER A 279 -2.21 15.23 9.11
CA SER A 279 -1.87 13.88 9.54
C SER A 279 -1.62 12.94 8.36
N SER A 280 -2.47 13.00 7.35
CA SER A 280 -2.34 12.16 6.17
C SER A 280 -1.10 12.49 5.35
N ILE A 281 -0.81 13.78 5.13
CA ILE A 281 0.39 14.24 4.41
C ILE A 281 1.66 13.86 5.19
N LEU A 282 1.69 14.07 6.50
CA LEU A 282 2.83 13.72 7.34
C LEU A 282 3.11 12.20 7.31
N ILE A 283 2.08 11.36 7.36
CA ILE A 283 2.23 9.91 7.21
C ILE A 283 2.84 9.55 5.84
N TRP A 284 2.47 10.26 4.77
CA TRP A 284 3.06 10.06 3.47
C TRP A 284 4.53 10.50 3.43
N LEU A 285 4.84 11.65 4.00
CA LEU A 285 6.21 12.15 4.09
C LEU A 285 7.10 11.16 4.86
N VAL A 286 6.64 10.71 6.02
CA VAL A 286 7.40 9.78 6.87
C VAL A 286 7.57 8.41 6.19
N ASN A 287 6.50 7.82 5.66
CA ASN A 287 6.55 6.44 5.19
C ASN A 287 6.99 6.27 3.73
N LEU A 288 6.92 7.31 2.90
CA LEU A 288 7.25 7.19 1.48
C LEU A 288 8.32 8.19 1.04
N ALA A 289 8.11 9.49 1.25
CA ALA A 289 9.03 10.51 0.75
C ALA A 289 10.40 10.41 1.43
N PHE A 290 10.45 10.37 2.74
CA PHE A 290 11.70 10.28 3.51
C PHE A 290 12.53 9.02 3.19
N PRO A 291 11.96 7.79 3.19
CA PRO A 291 12.69 6.60 2.77
C PRO A 291 13.17 6.64 1.31
N ALA A 292 12.37 7.23 0.41
CA ALA A 292 12.77 7.37 -0.99
C ALA A 292 13.95 8.32 -1.16
N LEU A 293 13.97 9.45 -0.43
CA LEU A 293 15.11 10.36 -0.42
C LEU A 293 16.39 9.66 0.10
N ILE A 294 16.31 8.99 1.23
CA ILE A 294 17.44 8.19 1.76
C ILE A 294 17.91 7.18 0.72
N SER A 295 16.98 6.51 0.04
CA SER A 295 17.28 5.51 -0.98
C SER A 295 18.06 6.08 -2.16
N ILE A 296 17.74 7.30 -2.61
CA ILE A 296 18.46 7.99 -3.69
C ILE A 296 19.90 8.27 -3.28
N PHE A 297 20.13 8.75 -2.04
CA PHE A 297 21.48 9.01 -1.53
C PHE A 297 22.31 7.73 -1.43
N ILE A 298 21.75 6.64 -0.88
CA ILE A 298 22.42 5.35 -0.77
C ILE A 298 22.77 4.80 -2.16
N CYS A 299 21.86 4.87 -3.13
CA CYS A 299 22.12 4.38 -4.49
C CYS A 299 23.22 5.21 -5.20
N LYS A 300 23.29 6.52 -4.97
CA LYS A 300 24.31 7.41 -5.58
C LYS A 300 25.73 7.15 -5.04
N GLN A 301 25.88 7.00 -3.72
CA GLN A 301 27.20 6.71 -3.10
C GLN A 301 27.84 5.43 -3.63
N ILE A 302 27.06 4.52 -4.10
CA ILE A 302 27.50 3.19 -4.53
C ILE A 302 27.95 3.18 -5.98
N GLN A 303 27.48 4.09 -6.84
CA GLN A 303 28.04 4.27 -8.18
C GLN A 303 29.47 4.81 -8.13
N THR A 304 29.77 5.69 -7.19
CA THR A 304 31.13 6.27 -7.01
C THR A 304 32.16 5.29 -6.43
N GLU A 305 31.73 4.17 -5.80
CA GLU A 305 32.64 3.13 -5.32
C GLU A 305 32.98 2.05 -6.40
N VAL A 306 32.37 2.10 -7.56
CA VAL A 306 32.52 1.11 -8.65
C VAL A 306 33.24 1.72 -9.86
N GLU A 307 33.40 3.05 -9.93
CA GLU A 307 34.28 3.77 -10.85
C GLU A 307 35.68 3.95 -10.23
#